data_eecb65a4e614f66505ed1493fd7e263a
#
_entry.id   eecb65a4e614f66505ed1493fd7e263a
#
_cell.length_a   1.000
_cell.length_b   1.000
_cell.length_c   1.000
_cell.angle_alpha   90.00
_cell.angle_beta   90.00
_cell.angle_gamma   90.00
#
_symmetry.space_group_name_H-M   'P 1'
#
loop_
_entity.id
_entity.type
_entity.pdbx_description
1 polymer ?
#
loop_
_entity_poly.entity_id
_entity_poly.type
_entity_poly.pdbx_seq_one_letter_code
_entity_poly.pdbx_strand_id
1 'polypeptide(L)'
;MSAALKISTPVFPMSVRWKSEVLGSSDIFPTMNDAAEPSMVGGRFFDSLWSKALHPTLRTIVRLFRRITHCLSTMGAAEIPVLNEWLAYAIHQLLSIAHDCMASDLHECLRLSVLVYSMVEIKTFGGLPYMSSVVTALRSRLRTGLPQIQRIAPDLSFWMLFVGGMASKGRASRAWFVAHLAEVAEQLSLKEWDTALALLEGFLFIYQPACPQPEALWNEVKRQQALELDA
;
A
#
# COMPACT_ATOMS: atom_id res chain seq x y z
N MET A 1 10.26 -21.68 -7.83
CA MET A 1 10.40 -20.22 -7.58
C MET A 1 9.91 -19.34 -8.73
N SER A 2 9.92 -19.80 -9.98
CA SER A 2 9.60 -18.96 -11.16
C SER A 2 8.10 -18.68 -11.38
N ALA A 3 7.19 -19.51 -10.88
CA ALA A 3 5.75 -19.37 -11.17
C ALA A 3 5.05 -18.22 -10.38
N ALA A 4 5.50 -17.95 -9.15
CA ALA A 4 4.93 -16.86 -8.33
C ALA A 4 5.27 -15.46 -8.87
N LEU A 5 6.36 -15.34 -9.63
CA LEU A 5 6.80 -14.09 -10.26
C LEU A 5 6.07 -13.80 -11.58
N LYS A 6 5.50 -14.84 -12.23
CA LYS A 6 4.73 -14.67 -13.48
C LYS A 6 3.36 -14.00 -13.30
N ILE A 7 2.84 -13.93 -12.08
CA ILE A 7 1.57 -13.26 -11.77
C ILE A 7 1.71 -11.72 -11.81
N SER A 8 2.92 -11.21 -11.90
CA SER A 8 3.20 -9.76 -11.88
C SER A 8 3.22 -9.09 -13.26
N THR A 9 2.97 -9.83 -14.34
CA THR A 9 2.86 -9.24 -15.67
C THR A 9 1.42 -9.16 -16.13
N PRO A 10 0.97 -8.05 -16.72
CA PRO A 10 -0.38 -7.94 -17.25
C PRO A 10 -0.58 -8.95 -18.38
N VAL A 11 -1.74 -9.64 -18.35
CA VAL A 11 -2.10 -10.65 -19.35
C VAL A 11 -2.36 -10.02 -20.72
N PHE A 12 -2.79 -8.76 -20.73
CA PHE A 12 -3.07 -8.02 -21.96
C PHE A 12 -2.34 -6.68 -21.96
N PRO A 13 -1.72 -6.31 -23.10
CA PRO A 13 -1.15 -4.97 -23.26
C PRO A 13 -2.28 -3.94 -23.32
N MET A 14 -2.12 -2.84 -22.60
CA MET A 14 -3.06 -1.73 -22.68
C MET A 14 -2.89 -1.00 -24.01
N SER A 15 -3.97 -0.79 -24.76
CA SER A 15 -3.91 -0.02 -26.00
C SER A 15 -3.56 1.46 -25.69
N VAL A 16 -2.81 2.08 -26.61
CA VAL A 16 -2.48 3.52 -26.51
C VAL A 16 -3.76 4.36 -26.50
N ARG A 17 -4.79 3.94 -27.26
CA ARG A 17 -6.09 4.60 -27.34
C ARG A 17 -6.81 4.59 -26.00
N TRP A 18 -6.89 3.45 -25.33
CA TRP A 18 -7.50 3.35 -23.99
C TRP A 18 -6.79 4.25 -22.99
N LYS A 19 -5.45 4.29 -23.06
CA LYS A 19 -4.63 5.16 -22.19
C LYS A 19 -4.98 6.63 -22.42
N SER A 20 -5.09 7.09 -23.66
CA SER A 20 -5.43 8.49 -23.97
C SER A 20 -6.88 8.84 -23.60
N GLU A 21 -7.82 7.90 -23.78
CA GLU A 21 -9.22 8.10 -23.40
C GLU A 21 -9.39 8.18 -21.88
N VAL A 22 -8.76 7.28 -21.12
CA VAL A 22 -8.83 7.25 -19.65
C VAL A 22 -8.08 8.42 -19.01
N LEU A 23 -6.91 8.80 -19.54
CA LEU A 23 -6.13 9.93 -19.01
C LEU A 23 -6.60 11.27 -19.59
N GLY A 24 -7.18 11.28 -20.79
CA GLY A 24 -7.75 12.48 -21.42
C GLY A 24 -9.02 12.99 -20.74
N SER A 25 -9.69 12.15 -19.97
CA SER A 25 -10.81 12.55 -19.09
C SER A 25 -10.32 13.26 -17.81
N SER A 26 -9.12 13.81 -17.84
CA SER A 26 -8.48 14.49 -16.69
C SER A 26 -9.24 15.69 -16.13
N ASP A 27 -10.24 16.21 -16.85
CA ASP A 27 -11.12 17.27 -16.35
C ASP A 27 -12.03 16.85 -15.18
N ILE A 28 -12.13 15.53 -14.93
CA ILE A 28 -12.93 14.98 -13.82
C ILE A 28 -12.11 15.00 -12.51
N PHE A 29 -10.79 14.98 -12.60
CA PHE A 29 -9.95 15.09 -11.39
C PHE A 29 -9.53 16.57 -11.24
N PRO A 30 -9.94 17.23 -10.15
CA PRO A 30 -9.39 18.54 -9.83
C PRO A 30 -7.86 18.44 -9.92
N THR A 31 -7.25 19.43 -10.58
CA THR A 31 -5.79 19.56 -10.65
C THR A 31 -5.25 19.66 -9.23
N MET A 32 -5.01 18.53 -8.61
CA MET A 32 -4.36 18.48 -7.31
C MET A 32 -2.92 18.92 -7.51
N ASN A 33 -2.64 20.13 -7.07
CA ASN A 33 -1.28 20.60 -6.97
C ASN A 33 -0.61 19.79 -5.86
N ASP A 34 0.24 18.83 -6.23
CA ASP A 34 0.95 17.95 -5.28
C ASP A 34 1.74 18.75 -4.21
N ALA A 35 2.00 20.04 -4.49
CA ALA A 35 2.70 20.96 -3.60
C ALA A 35 1.77 21.73 -2.62
N ALA A 36 0.45 21.73 -2.83
CA ALA A 36 -0.45 22.66 -2.15
C ALA A 36 -1.09 22.11 -0.87
N GLU A 37 -1.08 20.78 -0.63
CA GLU A 37 -1.75 20.22 0.54
C GLU A 37 -0.92 19.13 1.24
N PRO A 38 -0.06 19.51 2.21
CA PRO A 38 0.72 18.56 3.02
C PRO A 38 -0.14 17.63 3.89
N SER A 39 -1.37 18.03 4.19
CA SER A 39 -2.29 17.31 5.09
C SER A 39 -3.11 16.20 4.42
N MET A 40 -2.96 15.99 3.10
CA MET A 40 -3.74 14.98 2.39
C MET A 40 -3.16 13.57 2.55
N VAL A 41 -4.06 12.57 2.51
CA VAL A 41 -3.72 11.15 2.41
C VAL A 41 -2.55 10.93 1.43
N GLY A 42 -1.53 10.21 1.86
CA GLY A 42 -0.37 9.89 1.03
C GLY A 42 0.70 10.99 0.94
N GLY A 43 0.63 12.07 1.72
CA GLY A 43 1.64 13.15 1.74
C GLY A 43 3.03 12.63 2.05
N ARG A 44 3.18 11.71 3.03
CA ARG A 44 4.46 11.14 3.45
C ARG A 44 5.25 10.45 2.34
N PHE A 45 4.59 10.00 1.28
CA PHE A 45 5.30 9.45 0.11
C PHE A 45 6.13 10.49 -0.65
N PHE A 46 5.89 11.78 -0.45
CA PHE A 46 6.52 12.85 -1.23
C PHE A 46 7.37 13.78 -0.38
N ASP A 47 7.07 13.89 0.90
CA ASP A 47 7.73 14.83 1.82
C ASP A 47 9.00 14.24 2.46
N SER A 48 9.22 12.94 2.34
CA SER A 48 10.34 12.23 2.95
C SER A 48 11.58 12.22 2.07
N LEU A 49 12.76 12.22 2.69
CA LEU A 49 14.05 12.18 1.98
C LEU A 49 14.19 10.93 1.11
N TRP A 50 13.70 9.78 1.59
CA TRP A 50 13.74 8.51 0.85
C TRP A 50 12.87 8.54 -0.41
N SER A 51 11.84 9.39 -0.45
CA SER A 51 10.94 9.49 -1.60
C SER A 51 11.64 9.99 -2.87
N LYS A 52 12.72 10.76 -2.71
CA LYS A 52 13.53 11.25 -3.84
C LYS A 52 14.28 10.10 -4.54
N ALA A 53 14.56 9.02 -3.82
CA ALA A 53 15.22 7.83 -4.37
C ALA A 53 14.25 6.87 -5.09
N LEU A 54 12.93 7.12 -5.03
CA LEU A 54 11.95 6.28 -5.71
C LEU A 54 12.09 6.38 -7.23
N HIS A 55 11.96 5.21 -7.89
CA HIS A 55 11.90 5.15 -9.34
C HIS A 55 10.77 6.05 -9.87
N PRO A 56 10.99 6.87 -10.92
CA PRO A 56 10.01 7.86 -11.41
C PRO A 56 8.64 7.25 -11.73
N THR A 57 8.62 6.08 -12.37
CA THR A 57 7.38 5.36 -12.70
C THR A 57 6.60 4.99 -11.44
N LEU A 58 7.27 4.41 -10.43
CA LEU A 58 6.62 4.03 -9.18
C LEU A 58 6.07 5.27 -8.44
N ARG A 59 6.82 6.36 -8.43
CA ARG A 59 6.39 7.65 -7.88
C ARG A 59 5.13 8.18 -8.58
N THR A 60 5.06 8.08 -9.90
CA THR A 60 3.87 8.46 -10.68
C THR A 60 2.67 7.59 -10.34
N ILE A 61 2.86 6.28 -10.19
CA ILE A 61 1.79 5.35 -9.81
C ILE A 61 1.30 5.64 -8.38
N VAL A 62 2.19 5.89 -7.43
CA VAL A 62 1.80 6.26 -6.06
C VAL A 62 0.98 7.56 -6.05
N ARG A 63 1.33 8.56 -6.87
CA ARG A 63 0.49 9.77 -7.04
C ARG A 63 -0.90 9.44 -7.55
N LEU A 64 -1.01 8.54 -8.51
CA LEU A 64 -2.29 8.11 -9.04
C LEU A 64 -3.13 7.41 -7.95
N PHE A 65 -2.53 6.50 -7.17
CA PHE A 65 -3.22 5.87 -6.04
C PHE A 65 -3.63 6.88 -4.97
N ARG A 66 -2.80 7.88 -4.69
CA ARG A 66 -3.16 8.99 -3.78
C ARG A 66 -4.43 9.70 -4.23
N ARG A 67 -4.53 10.04 -5.52
CA ARG A 67 -5.74 10.66 -6.09
C ARG A 67 -6.96 9.76 -5.97
N ILE A 68 -6.82 8.49 -6.33
CA ILE A 68 -7.90 7.50 -6.20
C ILE A 68 -8.36 7.40 -4.75
N THR A 69 -7.43 7.28 -3.80
CA THR A 69 -7.73 7.18 -2.36
C THR A 69 -8.46 8.43 -1.87
N HIS A 70 -7.99 9.61 -2.27
CA HIS A 70 -8.65 10.88 -1.92
C HIS A 70 -10.07 10.95 -2.47
N CYS A 71 -10.27 10.62 -3.75
CA CYS A 71 -11.60 10.59 -4.35
C CYS A 71 -12.53 9.63 -3.59
N LEU A 72 -12.06 8.44 -3.27
CA LEU A 72 -12.86 7.46 -2.51
C LEU A 72 -13.23 7.93 -1.10
N SER A 73 -12.40 8.76 -0.47
CA SER A 73 -12.68 9.31 0.87
C SER A 73 -13.64 10.51 0.83
N THR A 74 -13.75 11.21 -0.31
CA THR A 74 -14.48 12.49 -0.41
C THR A 74 -15.73 12.42 -1.29
N MET A 75 -15.79 11.47 -2.24
CA MET A 75 -16.84 11.41 -3.27
C MET A 75 -17.92 10.39 -2.94
N GLY A 76 -19.14 10.67 -3.36
CA GLY A 76 -20.25 9.73 -3.22
C GLY A 76 -20.21 8.61 -4.24
N ALA A 77 -21.08 7.61 -4.06
CA ALA A 77 -21.18 6.38 -4.87
C ALA A 77 -21.41 6.60 -6.38
N ALA A 78 -21.81 7.78 -6.82
CA ALA A 78 -22.16 8.07 -8.22
C ALA A 78 -20.95 8.06 -9.18
N GLU A 79 -19.72 8.20 -8.67
CA GLU A 79 -18.51 8.34 -9.49
C GLU A 79 -17.65 7.07 -9.54
N ILE A 80 -18.14 5.98 -8.98
CA ILE A 80 -17.45 4.68 -8.90
C ILE A 80 -16.99 4.13 -10.26
N PRO A 81 -17.75 4.22 -11.39
CA PRO A 81 -17.31 3.67 -12.68
C PRO A 81 -15.96 4.24 -13.14
N VAL A 82 -15.79 5.56 -13.08
CA VAL A 82 -14.55 6.24 -13.52
C VAL A 82 -13.38 5.85 -12.62
N LEU A 83 -13.61 5.79 -11.31
CA LEU A 83 -12.59 5.35 -10.36
C LEU A 83 -12.13 3.90 -10.61
N ASN A 84 -13.04 3.02 -11.04
CA ASN A 84 -12.70 1.65 -11.40
C ASN A 84 -11.75 1.57 -12.61
N GLU A 85 -11.95 2.43 -13.61
CA GLU A 85 -11.06 2.52 -14.77
C GLU A 85 -9.67 3.02 -14.37
N TRP A 86 -9.60 4.08 -13.58
CA TRP A 86 -8.35 4.60 -13.05
C TRP A 86 -7.61 3.58 -12.20
N LEU A 87 -8.34 2.86 -11.38
CA LEU A 87 -7.77 1.79 -10.56
C LEU A 87 -7.24 0.65 -11.42
N ALA A 88 -8.00 0.22 -12.44
CA ALA A 88 -7.55 -0.80 -13.38
C ALA A 88 -6.26 -0.37 -14.10
N TYR A 89 -6.20 0.90 -14.53
CA TYR A 89 -4.99 1.49 -15.11
C TYR A 89 -3.81 1.47 -14.13
N ALA A 90 -4.02 1.94 -12.90
CA ALA A 90 -2.98 2.00 -11.88
C ALA A 90 -2.41 0.60 -11.55
N ILE A 91 -3.29 -0.39 -11.38
CA ILE A 91 -2.90 -1.79 -11.16
C ILE A 91 -2.13 -2.33 -12.37
N HIS A 92 -2.61 -2.07 -13.59
CA HIS A 92 -1.90 -2.48 -14.80
C HIS A 92 -0.50 -1.88 -14.86
N GLN A 93 -0.33 -0.59 -14.54
CA GLN A 93 0.99 0.05 -14.49
C GLN A 93 1.89 -0.59 -13.43
N LEU A 94 1.37 -0.90 -12.22
CA LEU A 94 2.13 -1.62 -11.19
C LEU A 94 2.62 -2.99 -11.66
N LEU A 95 1.78 -3.71 -12.41
CA LEU A 95 2.11 -5.04 -12.95
C LEU A 95 3.08 -4.94 -14.13
N SER A 96 3.08 -3.82 -14.86
CA SER A 96 3.92 -3.60 -16.05
C SER A 96 5.35 -3.15 -15.69
N ILE A 97 5.60 -2.75 -14.45
CA ILE A 97 6.96 -2.38 -14.05
C ILE A 97 7.84 -3.64 -14.10
N ALA A 98 8.84 -3.61 -14.98
CA ALA A 98 9.77 -4.71 -15.09
C ALA A 98 10.62 -4.86 -13.80
N HIS A 99 10.87 -6.10 -13.40
CA HIS A 99 11.69 -6.39 -12.22
C HIS A 99 13.09 -5.76 -12.30
N ASP A 100 13.64 -5.66 -13.49
CA ASP A 100 14.98 -5.08 -13.73
C ASP A 100 15.05 -3.58 -13.42
N CYS A 101 13.91 -2.88 -13.44
CA CYS A 101 13.80 -1.48 -13.03
C CYS A 101 13.73 -1.31 -11.51
N MET A 102 13.51 -2.40 -10.77
CA MET A 102 13.37 -2.41 -9.30
C MET A 102 14.69 -2.82 -8.64
N ALA A 103 15.73 -1.97 -8.80
CA ALA A 103 17.09 -2.24 -8.32
C ALA A 103 17.23 -2.37 -6.80
N SER A 104 16.18 -2.09 -6.01
CA SER A 104 16.22 -2.19 -4.55
C SER A 104 15.00 -2.89 -3.99
N ASP A 105 15.20 -3.57 -2.86
CA ASP A 105 14.12 -4.21 -2.11
C ASP A 105 13.03 -3.20 -1.69
N LEU A 106 13.39 -1.94 -1.43
CA LEU A 106 12.43 -0.87 -1.13
C LEU A 106 11.39 -0.70 -2.25
N HIS A 107 11.85 -0.61 -3.50
CA HIS A 107 10.95 -0.40 -4.65
C HIS A 107 9.99 -1.57 -4.83
N GLU A 108 10.50 -2.80 -4.75
CA GLU A 108 9.66 -3.99 -4.90
C GLU A 108 8.70 -4.19 -3.73
N CYS A 109 9.15 -3.94 -2.49
CA CYS A 109 8.28 -3.97 -1.32
C CYS A 109 7.18 -2.91 -1.44
N LEU A 110 7.52 -1.69 -1.86
CA LEU A 110 6.53 -0.62 -2.06
C LEU A 110 5.53 -1.00 -3.16
N ARG A 111 5.99 -1.48 -4.32
CA ARG A 111 5.14 -1.92 -5.43
C ARG A 111 4.14 -2.98 -4.98
N LEU A 112 4.60 -4.00 -4.28
CA LEU A 112 3.75 -5.08 -3.76
C LEU A 112 2.79 -4.57 -2.68
N SER A 113 3.22 -3.66 -1.81
CA SER A 113 2.37 -3.08 -0.77
C SER A 113 1.24 -2.23 -1.37
N VAL A 114 1.53 -1.41 -2.39
CA VAL A 114 0.51 -0.64 -3.10
C VAL A 114 -0.47 -1.56 -3.82
N LEU A 115 0.01 -2.67 -4.39
CA LEU A 115 -0.86 -3.68 -5.01
C LEU A 115 -1.76 -4.35 -3.96
N VAL A 116 -1.22 -4.76 -2.81
CA VAL A 116 -2.01 -5.33 -1.70
C VAL A 116 -3.02 -4.31 -1.18
N TYR A 117 -2.60 -3.06 -0.97
CA TYR A 117 -3.49 -1.96 -0.57
C TYR A 117 -4.70 -1.84 -1.52
N SER A 118 -4.45 -1.80 -2.82
CA SER A 118 -5.52 -1.68 -3.82
C SER A 118 -6.56 -2.81 -3.76
N MET A 119 -6.12 -3.98 -3.34
CA MET A 119 -6.98 -5.17 -3.27
C MET A 119 -7.71 -5.32 -1.94
N VAL A 120 -7.18 -4.76 -0.86
CA VAL A 120 -7.78 -4.85 0.49
C VAL A 120 -8.71 -3.67 0.74
N GLU A 121 -8.23 -2.46 0.52
CA GLU A 121 -8.93 -1.24 0.91
C GLU A 121 -9.87 -0.72 -0.20
N ILE A 122 -9.46 -0.87 -1.46
CA ILE A 122 -10.23 -0.28 -2.57
C ILE A 122 -11.25 -1.27 -3.15
N LYS A 123 -10.82 -2.50 -3.45
CA LYS A 123 -11.68 -3.49 -4.13
C LYS A 123 -12.23 -4.61 -3.24
N THR A 124 -11.85 -4.67 -1.98
CA THR A 124 -12.30 -5.73 -1.04
C THR A 124 -12.19 -7.17 -1.57
N PHE A 125 -11.14 -7.45 -2.33
CA PHE A 125 -10.88 -8.78 -2.91
C PHE A 125 -10.18 -9.76 -1.97
N GLY A 126 -10.21 -9.52 -0.65
CA GLY A 126 -9.45 -10.27 0.34
C GLY A 126 -9.61 -11.80 0.34
N GLY A 127 -10.71 -12.31 -0.20
CA GLY A 127 -11.00 -13.74 -0.28
C GLY A 127 -10.46 -14.46 -1.51
N LEU A 128 -9.90 -13.76 -2.50
CA LEU A 128 -9.51 -14.38 -3.76
C LEU A 128 -8.16 -15.12 -3.67
N PRO A 129 -8.00 -16.25 -4.40
CA PRO A 129 -6.79 -17.08 -4.32
C PRO A 129 -5.50 -16.34 -4.65
N TYR A 130 -5.52 -15.39 -5.59
CA TYR A 130 -4.32 -14.63 -5.98
C TYR A 130 -3.83 -13.69 -4.88
N MET A 131 -4.67 -13.26 -3.94
CA MET A 131 -4.24 -12.50 -2.77
C MET A 131 -3.19 -13.24 -1.95
N SER A 132 -3.33 -14.56 -1.81
CA SER A 132 -2.34 -15.38 -1.11
C SER A 132 -0.97 -15.28 -1.76
N SER A 133 -0.90 -15.30 -3.08
CA SER A 133 0.36 -15.21 -3.83
C SER A 133 1.02 -13.84 -3.66
N VAL A 134 0.24 -12.76 -3.75
CA VAL A 134 0.77 -11.38 -3.60
C VAL A 134 1.25 -11.14 -2.17
N VAL A 135 0.47 -11.55 -1.15
CA VAL A 135 0.86 -11.43 0.27
C VAL A 135 2.12 -12.27 0.57
N THR A 136 2.22 -13.47 -0.01
CA THR A 136 3.40 -14.32 0.13
C THR A 136 4.63 -13.67 -0.51
N ALA A 137 4.48 -13.08 -1.69
CA ALA A 137 5.54 -12.33 -2.37
C ALA A 137 5.98 -11.12 -1.55
N LEU A 138 5.03 -10.32 -1.05
CA LEU A 138 5.32 -9.18 -0.17
C LEU A 138 6.09 -9.61 1.08
N ARG A 139 5.59 -10.63 1.80
CA ARG A 139 6.29 -11.17 2.98
C ARG A 139 7.71 -11.64 2.63
N SER A 140 7.88 -12.35 1.51
CA SER A 140 9.19 -12.86 1.09
C SER A 140 10.19 -11.71 0.85
N ARG A 141 9.75 -10.63 0.21
CA ARG A 141 10.59 -9.46 -0.05
C ARG A 141 10.86 -8.65 1.21
N LEU A 142 9.85 -8.47 2.07
CA LEU A 142 10.05 -7.80 3.35
C LEU A 142 11.04 -8.57 4.25
N ARG A 143 11.03 -9.90 4.25
CA ARG A 143 12.01 -10.68 5.06
C ARG A 143 13.46 -10.34 4.74
N THR A 144 13.78 -10.00 3.51
CA THR A 144 15.14 -9.62 3.10
C THR A 144 15.38 -8.11 3.21
N GLY A 145 14.42 -7.30 2.82
CA GLY A 145 14.58 -5.85 2.72
C GLY A 145 14.23 -5.06 4.00
N LEU A 146 13.46 -5.66 4.93
CA LEU A 146 12.93 -4.93 6.08
C LEU A 146 13.99 -4.23 6.95
N PRO A 147 15.13 -4.85 7.31
CA PRO A 147 16.14 -4.17 8.13
C PRO A 147 16.71 -2.90 7.48
N GLN A 148 16.86 -2.90 6.15
CA GLN A 148 17.31 -1.73 5.43
C GLN A 148 16.20 -0.67 5.33
N ILE A 149 14.95 -1.09 5.05
CA ILE A 149 13.81 -0.19 4.94
C ILE A 149 13.53 0.50 6.28
N GLN A 150 13.56 -0.23 7.39
CA GLN A 150 13.39 0.32 8.74
C GLN A 150 14.43 1.39 9.07
N ARG A 151 15.66 1.23 8.59
CA ARG A 151 16.73 2.21 8.84
C ARG A 151 16.51 3.53 8.11
N ILE A 152 15.98 3.50 6.89
CA ILE A 152 15.84 4.68 6.02
C ILE A 152 14.42 5.27 6.03
N ALA A 153 13.41 4.46 6.31
CA ALA A 153 12.00 4.80 6.24
C ALA A 153 11.16 3.93 7.21
N PRO A 154 11.36 4.06 8.53
CA PRO A 154 10.67 3.23 9.52
C PRO A 154 9.15 3.41 9.47
N ASP A 155 8.67 4.62 9.23
CA ASP A 155 7.25 4.95 9.04
C ASP A 155 6.64 4.26 7.82
N LEU A 156 7.37 4.20 6.70
CA LEU A 156 6.95 3.46 5.51
C LEU A 156 6.92 1.95 5.78
N SER A 157 7.91 1.42 6.53
CA SER A 157 7.94 0.00 6.88
C SER A 157 6.73 -0.39 7.73
N PHE A 158 6.30 0.47 8.65
CA PHE A 158 5.07 0.29 9.43
C PHE A 158 3.85 0.18 8.52
N TRP A 159 3.69 1.11 7.57
CA TRP A 159 2.57 1.08 6.62
C TRP A 159 2.58 -0.19 5.76
N MET A 160 3.73 -0.60 5.21
CA MET A 160 3.85 -1.82 4.39
C MET A 160 3.47 -3.07 5.18
N LEU A 161 3.94 -3.18 6.42
CA LEU A 161 3.63 -4.29 7.31
C LEU A 161 2.15 -4.29 7.71
N PHE A 162 1.56 -3.11 7.96
CA PHE A 162 0.16 -2.98 8.33
C PHE A 162 -0.76 -3.44 7.19
N VAL A 163 -0.51 -2.98 5.97
CA VAL A 163 -1.26 -3.40 4.77
C VAL A 163 -1.11 -4.92 4.54
N GLY A 164 0.11 -5.47 4.66
CA GLY A 164 0.36 -6.91 4.60
C GLY A 164 -0.35 -7.68 5.71
N GLY A 165 -0.35 -7.13 6.91
CA GLY A 165 -1.09 -7.63 8.06
C GLY A 165 -2.59 -7.71 7.78
N MET A 166 -3.20 -6.62 7.29
CA MET A 166 -4.61 -6.59 6.90
C MET A 166 -4.96 -7.71 5.90
N ALA A 167 -4.15 -7.83 4.85
CA ALA A 167 -4.33 -8.83 3.81
C ALA A 167 -4.11 -10.28 4.27
N SER A 168 -3.43 -10.48 5.41
CA SER A 168 -3.08 -11.80 5.93
C SER A 168 -4.10 -12.37 6.92
N LYS A 169 -5.25 -11.71 7.12
CA LYS A 169 -6.32 -12.21 8.01
C LYS A 169 -6.69 -13.65 7.66
N GLY A 170 -6.70 -14.53 8.68
CA GLY A 170 -7.00 -15.95 8.51
C GLY A 170 -5.91 -16.77 7.79
N ARG A 171 -4.71 -16.22 7.61
CA ARG A 171 -3.59 -16.89 6.92
C ARG A 171 -2.42 -17.15 7.88
N ALA A 172 -1.62 -18.18 7.61
CA ALA A 172 -0.44 -18.51 8.41
C ALA A 172 0.63 -17.38 8.44
N SER A 173 0.62 -16.47 7.45
CA SER A 173 1.52 -15.32 7.41
C SER A 173 1.17 -14.22 8.43
N ARG A 174 -0.03 -14.25 9.02
CA ARG A 174 -0.51 -13.20 9.94
C ARG A 174 0.44 -12.96 11.12
N ALA A 175 0.83 -14.02 11.80
CA ALA A 175 1.71 -13.93 12.97
C ALA A 175 3.05 -13.25 12.65
N TRP A 176 3.60 -13.50 11.45
CA TRP A 176 4.83 -12.85 11.02
C TRP A 176 4.66 -11.33 10.88
N PHE A 177 3.56 -10.89 10.24
CA PHE A 177 3.28 -9.45 10.11
C PHE A 177 3.03 -8.79 11.48
N VAL A 178 2.29 -9.45 12.36
CA VAL A 178 1.99 -8.93 13.71
C VAL A 178 3.26 -8.75 14.52
N ALA A 179 4.17 -9.73 14.53
CA ALA A 179 5.43 -9.65 15.26
C ALA A 179 6.29 -8.45 14.77
N HIS A 180 6.50 -8.33 13.46
CA HIS A 180 7.30 -7.21 12.95
C HIS A 180 6.59 -5.84 13.05
N LEU A 181 5.26 -5.81 13.04
CA LEU A 181 4.50 -4.59 13.36
C LEU A 181 4.74 -4.17 14.82
N ALA A 182 4.79 -5.12 15.75
CA ALA A 182 5.06 -4.85 17.16
C ALA A 182 6.44 -4.19 17.34
N GLU A 183 7.47 -4.77 16.71
CA GLU A 183 8.83 -4.23 16.71
C GLU A 183 8.91 -2.80 16.16
N VAL A 184 8.29 -2.55 14.98
CA VAL A 184 8.31 -1.22 14.34
C VAL A 184 7.47 -0.22 15.10
N ALA A 185 6.32 -0.62 15.65
CA ALA A 185 5.47 0.25 16.47
C ALA A 185 6.21 0.70 17.75
N GLU A 186 7.00 -0.17 18.37
CA GLU A 186 7.85 0.18 19.49
C GLU A 186 8.95 1.17 19.07
N GLN A 187 9.67 0.90 17.99
CA GLN A 187 10.69 1.79 17.43
C GLN A 187 10.13 3.19 17.13
N LEU A 188 8.90 3.29 16.63
CA LEU A 188 8.21 4.54 16.34
C LEU A 188 7.50 5.14 17.56
N SER A 189 7.56 4.49 18.72
CA SER A 189 6.84 4.87 19.94
C SER A 189 5.32 5.01 19.75
N LEU A 190 4.73 4.18 18.90
CA LEU A 190 3.28 4.15 18.66
C LEU A 190 2.59 3.39 19.81
N LYS A 191 1.99 4.13 20.72
CA LYS A 191 1.32 3.55 21.91
C LYS A 191 -0.18 3.39 21.71
N GLU A 192 -0.81 4.37 21.06
CA GLU A 192 -2.26 4.46 20.91
C GLU A 192 -2.68 4.29 19.45
N TRP A 193 -3.91 3.82 19.26
CA TRP A 193 -4.48 3.64 17.93
C TRP A 193 -4.50 4.93 17.12
N ASP A 194 -4.91 6.05 17.73
CA ASP A 194 -5.01 7.33 17.03
C ASP A 194 -3.68 7.78 16.43
N THR A 195 -2.57 7.53 17.15
CA THR A 195 -1.22 7.85 16.66
C THR A 195 -0.82 6.95 15.50
N ALA A 196 -1.15 5.65 15.58
CA ALA A 196 -0.89 4.70 14.52
C ALA A 196 -1.77 5.03 13.28
N LEU A 197 -3.04 5.38 13.49
CA LEU A 197 -3.96 5.79 12.44
C LEU A 197 -3.47 7.05 11.72
N ALA A 198 -3.07 8.09 12.44
CA ALA A 198 -2.53 9.32 11.86
C ALA A 198 -1.27 9.06 11.00
N LEU A 199 -0.44 8.08 11.40
CA LEU A 199 0.68 7.66 10.57
C LEU A 199 0.21 6.96 9.30
N LEU A 200 -0.75 6.03 9.40
CA LEU A 200 -1.29 5.28 8.26
C LEU A 200 -1.97 6.21 7.24
N GLU A 201 -2.76 7.19 7.70
CA GLU A 201 -3.41 8.20 6.86
C GLU A 201 -2.40 9.12 6.16
N GLY A 202 -1.23 9.31 6.74
CA GLY A 202 -0.11 9.98 6.07
C GLY A 202 0.42 9.22 4.85
N PHE A 203 0.12 7.94 4.76
CA PHE A 203 0.32 7.08 3.58
C PHE A 203 -1.01 6.83 2.84
N LEU A 204 -1.10 5.71 2.10
CA LEU A 204 -2.36 5.29 1.45
C LEU A 204 -3.17 4.47 2.46
N PHE A 205 -4.16 5.10 3.06
CA PHE A 205 -5.06 4.43 3.99
C PHE A 205 -6.41 5.14 4.04
N ILE A 206 -7.51 4.37 4.05
CA ILE A 206 -8.88 4.89 4.21
C ILE A 206 -9.44 4.28 5.48
N TYR A 207 -9.55 5.08 6.53
CA TYR A 207 -10.20 4.61 7.74
C TYR A 207 -11.73 4.63 7.57
N GLN A 208 -12.34 3.48 7.80
CA GLN A 208 -13.79 3.32 7.82
C GLN A 208 -14.22 2.83 9.20
N PRO A 209 -14.87 3.68 10.02
CA PRO A 209 -15.27 3.30 11.39
C PRO A 209 -16.15 2.05 11.46
N ALA A 210 -16.91 1.77 10.39
CA ALA A 210 -17.73 0.57 10.28
C ALA A 210 -16.92 -0.71 10.02
N CYS A 211 -15.63 -0.60 9.68
CA CYS A 211 -14.74 -1.73 9.42
C CYS A 211 -13.83 -1.97 10.62
N PRO A 212 -14.10 -2.96 11.49
CA PRO A 212 -13.30 -3.20 12.71
C PRO A 212 -11.94 -3.86 12.44
N GLN A 213 -11.61 -4.17 11.19
CA GLN A 213 -10.44 -4.96 10.84
C GLN A 213 -9.10 -4.25 11.13
N PRO A 214 -8.93 -2.93 10.88
CA PRO A 214 -7.70 -2.23 11.22
C PRO A 214 -7.41 -2.22 12.72
N GLU A 215 -8.42 -1.87 13.53
CA GLU A 215 -8.29 -1.87 14.99
C GLU A 215 -8.06 -3.28 15.56
N ALA A 216 -8.69 -4.30 14.99
CA ALA A 216 -8.45 -5.68 15.38
C ALA A 216 -6.99 -6.09 15.14
N LEU A 217 -6.39 -5.68 14.02
CA LEU A 217 -4.96 -5.88 13.77
C LEU A 217 -4.11 -5.15 14.81
N TRP A 218 -4.42 -3.89 15.07
CA TRP A 218 -3.71 -3.10 16.08
C TRP A 218 -3.76 -3.75 17.47
N ASN A 219 -4.92 -4.25 17.86
CA ASN A 219 -5.08 -4.97 19.13
C ASN A 219 -4.26 -6.28 19.19
N GLU A 220 -4.04 -6.96 18.06
CA GLU A 220 -3.11 -8.09 17.98
C GLU A 220 -1.65 -7.64 18.18
N VAL A 221 -1.26 -6.52 17.56
CA VAL A 221 0.05 -5.91 17.73
C VAL A 221 0.31 -5.54 19.19
N LYS A 222 -0.65 -4.91 19.86
CA LYS A 222 -0.52 -4.54 21.28
C LYS A 222 -0.38 -5.76 22.19
N ARG A 223 -1.12 -6.83 21.91
CA ARG A 223 -0.97 -8.10 22.65
C ARG A 223 0.40 -8.74 22.45
N GLN A 224 0.95 -8.67 21.23
CA GLN A 224 2.29 -9.16 20.95
C GLN A 224 3.35 -8.38 21.72
N GLN A 225 3.26 -7.04 21.76
CA GLN A 225 4.16 -6.19 22.55
C GLN A 225 4.12 -6.53 24.05
N ALA A 226 2.93 -6.79 24.60
CA ALA A 226 2.80 -7.17 26.01
C ALA A 226 3.49 -8.51 26.31
N LEU A 227 3.36 -9.50 25.43
CA LEU A 227 4.01 -10.81 25.59
C LEU A 227 5.54 -10.73 25.52
N GLU A 228 6.10 -9.80 24.76
CA GLU A 228 7.54 -9.62 24.64
C GLU A 228 8.15 -8.87 25.86
N LEU A 229 7.33 -8.08 26.56
CA LEU A 229 7.75 -7.40 27.79
C LEU A 229 7.79 -8.35 28.99
N ASP A 230 6.98 -9.44 28.98
CA ASP A 230 6.86 -10.41 30.07
C ASP A 230 7.84 -11.60 29.90
N ALA A 231 8.59 -11.68 28.80
CA ALA A 231 9.52 -12.77 28.46
C ALA A 231 10.97 -12.43 28.80
#